data_5cf8503995133190748cacd288cbc97b
#
_entry.id   5cf8503995133190748cacd288cbc97b
#
_cell.length_a   1.000
_cell.length_b   1.000
_cell.length_c   1.000
_cell.angle_alpha   90.00
_cell.angle_beta   90.00
_cell.angle_gamma   90.00
#
_symmetry.space_group_name_H-M   'P 1'
#
loop_
_entity.id
_entity.type
_entity.pdbx_description
1 polymer ?
#
loop_
_entity_poly.entity_id
_entity_poly.type
_entity_poly.pdbx_seq_one_letter_code
_entity_poly.pdbx_strand_id
1 'polypeptide(L)'
;KIFRYLVLLASLSLHAAAWGDMADNGVECSVVMEKTEFDARAAFPDFKLVFTNKGEKTVRLFDDFYPLKDNGPHISIEIFWKLTKEKKEKVAAYYPHYCIERGQFLNFITLKPGERHEVLIKDAYLLMHYFGPSRRLRNGEKYELEVIFRDGYGDPGVRRKYVGRKDFSVVDQSPWR
;
A
#
# COMPACT_ATOMS: atom_id res chain seq x y z
N LYS A 1 -53.79 15.66 -1.91
CA LYS A 1 -52.48 16.15 -2.39
C LYS A 1 -51.42 15.50 -1.57
N ILE A 2 -50.85 14.42 -2.10
CA ILE A 2 -49.84 13.60 -1.41
C ILE A 2 -48.47 14.08 -1.92
N PHE A 3 -47.70 14.68 -1.03
CA PHE A 3 -46.29 15.01 -1.28
C PHE A 3 -45.48 13.75 -1.18
N ARG A 4 -44.97 13.27 -2.29
CA ARG A 4 -43.97 12.21 -2.35
C ARG A 4 -42.61 12.83 -2.04
N TYR A 5 -42.11 12.63 -0.86
CA TYR A 5 -40.68 12.86 -0.55
C TYR A 5 -39.88 11.72 -1.15
N LEU A 6 -39.17 12.03 -2.21
CA LEU A 6 -38.12 11.17 -2.79
C LEU A 6 -36.90 11.30 -1.89
N VAL A 7 -36.73 10.35 -0.97
CA VAL A 7 -35.49 10.24 -0.21
C VAL A 7 -34.46 9.63 -1.16
N LEU A 8 -33.61 10.46 -1.72
CA LEU A 8 -32.38 10.04 -2.36
C LEU A 8 -31.46 9.54 -1.25
N LEU A 9 -31.45 8.23 -1.02
CA LEU A 9 -30.39 7.56 -0.30
C LEU A 9 -29.13 7.64 -1.15
N ALA A 10 -28.39 8.72 -0.97
CA ALA A 10 -27.00 8.77 -1.38
C ALA A 10 -26.29 7.69 -0.55
N SER A 11 -25.95 6.57 -1.20
CA SER A 11 -25.03 5.60 -0.68
C SER A 11 -23.66 6.26 -0.49
N LEU A 12 -23.47 6.89 0.66
CA LEU A 12 -22.14 7.22 1.17
C LEU A 12 -21.44 5.88 1.42
N SER A 13 -20.80 5.37 0.38
CA SER A 13 -19.74 4.40 0.56
C SER A 13 -18.71 5.08 1.45
N LEU A 14 -18.72 4.74 2.75
CA LEU A 14 -17.62 5.03 3.65
C LEU A 14 -16.39 4.29 3.09
N HIS A 15 -15.69 4.94 2.19
CA HIS A 15 -14.32 4.58 1.91
C HIS A 15 -13.57 4.87 3.19
N ALA A 16 -13.27 3.81 3.95
CA ALA A 16 -12.34 3.91 5.06
C ALA A 16 -11.10 4.60 4.50
N ALA A 17 -10.88 5.83 4.93
CA ALA A 17 -9.81 6.66 4.42
C ALA A 17 -8.49 5.90 4.62
N ALA A 18 -7.87 5.49 3.52
CA ALA A 18 -6.52 4.99 3.55
C ALA A 18 -5.64 6.18 3.91
N TRP A 19 -5.12 6.21 5.11
CA TRP A 19 -4.23 7.27 5.56
C TRP A 19 -2.91 7.11 4.81
N GLY A 20 -2.69 7.94 3.82
CA GLY A 20 -1.43 8.07 3.12
C GLY A 20 -0.73 9.35 3.57
N ASP A 21 0.58 9.30 3.73
CA ASP A 21 1.37 10.52 3.89
C ASP A 21 1.53 11.16 2.51
N MET A 22 1.18 12.43 2.41
CA MET A 22 1.37 13.20 1.18
C MET A 22 2.84 13.59 1.08
N ALA A 23 3.48 13.26 -0.04
CA ALA A 23 4.82 13.73 -0.32
C ALA A 23 4.82 15.24 -0.58
N ASP A 24 5.98 15.87 -0.48
CA ASP A 24 6.18 17.31 -0.68
C ASP A 24 5.76 17.85 -2.07
N ASN A 25 5.57 16.96 -3.03
CA ASN A 25 5.09 17.29 -4.39
C ASN A 25 3.58 17.15 -4.57
N GLY A 26 2.82 16.95 -3.50
CA GLY A 26 1.37 16.82 -3.53
C GLY A 26 0.84 15.45 -3.97
N VAL A 27 1.69 14.43 -4.10
CA VAL A 27 1.24 13.07 -4.40
C VAL A 27 0.92 12.33 -3.12
N GLU A 28 -0.33 11.90 -3.00
CA GLU A 28 -0.80 11.00 -1.96
C GLU A 28 -0.56 9.55 -2.38
N CYS A 29 -0.04 8.74 -1.45
CA CYS A 29 0.13 7.30 -1.63
C CYS A 29 -0.78 6.56 -0.65
N SER A 30 -1.58 5.64 -1.14
CA SER A 30 -2.49 4.85 -0.31
C SER A 30 -2.45 3.36 -0.66
N VAL A 31 -2.79 2.51 0.32
CA VAL A 31 -2.94 1.07 0.13
C VAL A 31 -4.43 0.71 0.09
N VAL A 32 -4.85 0.01 -0.95
CA VAL A 32 -6.20 -0.49 -1.11
C VAL A 32 -6.18 -2.01 -1.09
N MET A 33 -6.88 -2.61 -0.12
CA MET A 33 -7.11 -4.04 0.01
C MET A 33 -8.59 -4.34 -0.22
N GLU A 34 -8.90 -5.34 -1.01
CA GLU A 34 -10.29 -5.80 -1.21
C GLU A 34 -10.83 -6.48 0.05
N LYS A 35 -9.97 -7.20 0.76
CA LYS A 35 -10.30 -7.87 2.02
C LYS A 35 -9.40 -7.33 3.12
N THR A 36 -9.99 -6.77 4.14
CA THR A 36 -9.30 -6.31 5.36
C THR A 36 -9.47 -7.28 6.54
N GLU A 37 -10.20 -8.37 6.32
CA GLU A 37 -10.36 -9.48 7.26
C GLU A 37 -10.11 -10.79 6.55
N PHE A 38 -9.22 -11.64 7.06
CA PHE A 38 -8.90 -12.95 6.49
C PHE A 38 -8.37 -13.91 7.56
N ASP A 39 -8.43 -15.21 7.27
CA ASP A 39 -7.89 -16.27 8.14
C ASP A 39 -6.36 -16.32 8.05
N ALA A 40 -5.66 -16.48 9.17
CA ALA A 40 -4.20 -16.60 9.23
C ALA A 40 -3.64 -17.77 8.38
N ARG A 41 -4.48 -18.75 8.05
CA ARG A 41 -4.14 -19.91 7.22
C ARG A 41 -4.33 -19.64 5.72
N ALA A 42 -5.08 -18.60 5.38
CA ALA A 42 -5.25 -18.18 3.99
C ALA A 42 -3.99 -17.48 3.47
N ALA A 43 -3.85 -17.41 2.15
CA ALA A 43 -2.85 -16.55 1.55
C ALA A 43 -3.10 -15.09 1.94
N PHE A 44 -2.03 -14.34 2.19
CA PHE A 44 -2.13 -12.91 2.40
C PHE A 44 -2.75 -12.27 1.14
N PRO A 45 -3.80 -11.44 1.29
CA PRO A 45 -4.49 -10.89 0.14
C PRO A 45 -3.60 -9.95 -0.66
N ASP A 46 -3.78 -9.99 -1.97
CA ASP A 46 -3.21 -8.99 -2.86
C ASP A 46 -3.74 -7.61 -2.52
N PHE A 47 -2.95 -6.59 -2.77
CA PHE A 47 -3.36 -5.20 -2.55
C PHE A 47 -2.84 -4.28 -3.65
N LYS A 48 -3.47 -3.13 -3.76
CA LYS A 48 -3.03 -2.08 -4.68
C LYS A 48 -2.33 -0.97 -3.92
N LEU A 49 -1.21 -0.52 -4.46
CA LEU A 49 -0.60 0.74 -4.11
C LEU A 49 -1.12 1.79 -5.07
N VAL A 50 -1.67 2.86 -4.53
CA VAL A 50 -2.35 3.89 -5.32
C VAL A 50 -1.70 5.22 -5.09
N PHE A 51 -1.23 5.83 -6.18
CA PHE A 51 -0.68 7.19 -6.21
C PHE A 51 -1.72 8.12 -6.80
N THR A 52 -2.04 9.21 -6.10
CA THR A 52 -2.97 10.24 -6.58
C THR A 52 -2.29 11.59 -6.52
N ASN A 53 -2.18 12.28 -7.64
CA ASN A 53 -1.65 13.64 -7.64
C ASN A 53 -2.73 14.62 -7.16
N LYS A 54 -2.64 15.08 -5.92
CA LYS A 54 -3.48 16.10 -5.30
C LYS A 54 -2.92 17.51 -5.47
N GLY A 55 -1.70 17.62 -5.99
CA GLY A 55 -1.04 18.89 -6.25
C GLY A 55 -1.52 19.56 -7.53
N GLU A 56 -0.99 20.75 -7.79
CA GLU A 56 -1.34 21.57 -8.96
C GLU A 56 -0.41 21.34 -10.16
N LYS A 57 0.73 20.66 -9.95
CA LYS A 57 1.75 20.42 -10.97
C LYS A 57 1.76 18.98 -11.43
N THR A 58 2.11 18.77 -12.68
CA THR A 58 2.39 17.44 -13.22
C THR A 58 3.62 16.86 -12.52
N VAL A 59 3.53 15.60 -12.08
CA VAL A 59 4.58 14.88 -11.36
C VAL A 59 5.04 13.68 -12.17
N ARG A 60 6.34 13.42 -12.20
CA ARG A 60 6.93 12.16 -12.69
C ARG A 60 7.23 11.26 -11.52
N LEU A 61 6.90 9.98 -11.66
CA LEU A 61 7.29 8.92 -10.73
C LEU A 61 8.10 7.88 -11.49
N PHE A 62 9.11 7.33 -10.85
CA PHE A 62 9.86 6.22 -11.40
C PHE A 62 8.98 4.97 -11.48
N ASP A 63 8.90 4.35 -12.68
CA ASP A 63 8.06 3.17 -12.90
C ASP A 63 8.83 1.89 -12.58
N ASP A 64 9.11 1.69 -11.29
CA ASP A 64 9.70 0.45 -10.79
C ASP A 64 9.01 0.02 -9.48
N PHE A 65 7.77 -0.43 -9.63
CA PHE A 65 6.91 -0.80 -8.51
C PHE A 65 6.88 -2.30 -8.23
N TYR A 66 7.54 -3.14 -9.03
CA TYR A 66 7.41 -4.58 -8.91
C TYR A 66 8.51 -5.19 -8.04
N PRO A 67 8.16 -5.84 -6.93
CA PRO A 67 9.12 -6.36 -5.96
C PRO A 67 10.10 -7.42 -6.45
N LEU A 68 9.86 -8.03 -7.60
CA LEU A 68 10.65 -9.17 -8.12
C LEU A 68 11.30 -8.90 -9.48
N LYS A 69 11.29 -7.67 -9.98
CA LYS A 69 12.08 -7.36 -11.16
C LYS A 69 13.57 -7.33 -10.81
N ASP A 70 14.40 -7.78 -11.73
CA ASP A 70 15.85 -8.07 -11.60
C ASP A 70 16.72 -6.94 -11.00
N ASN A 71 16.16 -5.78 -10.72
CA ASN A 71 16.89 -4.56 -10.39
C ASN A 71 16.53 -3.94 -9.03
N GLY A 72 15.84 -4.67 -8.19
CA GLY A 72 15.50 -4.28 -6.84
C GLY A 72 14.48 -3.14 -6.79
N PRO A 73 13.23 -3.47 -6.48
CA PRO A 73 12.16 -2.49 -6.42
C PRO A 73 12.41 -1.48 -5.33
N HIS A 74 12.00 -0.27 -5.58
CA HIS A 74 12.05 0.83 -4.63
C HIS A 74 10.92 0.72 -3.56
N ILE A 75 10.28 -0.44 -3.45
CA ILE A 75 9.20 -0.71 -2.51
C ILE A 75 9.68 -1.53 -1.33
N SER A 76 9.46 -1.03 -0.12
CA SER A 76 9.53 -1.80 1.11
C SER A 76 8.11 -2.07 1.61
N ILE A 77 7.88 -3.26 2.17
CA ILE A 77 6.60 -3.68 2.72
C ILE A 77 6.83 -4.09 4.17
N GLU A 78 6.05 -3.56 5.09
CA GLU A 78 6.15 -3.86 6.51
C GLU A 78 4.78 -4.17 7.10
N ILE A 79 4.70 -5.16 7.99
CA ILE A 79 3.50 -5.47 8.76
C ILE A 79 3.80 -5.23 10.24
N PHE A 80 2.95 -4.46 10.87
CA PHE A 80 3.01 -4.15 12.29
C PHE A 80 1.81 -4.75 13.01
N TRP A 81 2.05 -5.42 14.13
CA TRP A 81 1.02 -5.78 15.08
C TRP A 81 0.62 -4.56 15.90
N LYS A 82 -0.68 -4.26 15.97
CA LYS A 82 -1.22 -3.11 16.71
C LYS A 82 -1.55 -3.54 18.14
N LEU A 83 -0.63 -3.34 19.05
CA LEU A 83 -0.81 -3.64 20.48
C LEU A 83 -1.79 -2.65 21.13
N THR A 84 -1.67 -1.37 20.79
CA THR A 84 -2.56 -0.28 21.20
C THR A 84 -2.69 0.72 20.04
N LYS A 85 -3.43 1.83 20.24
CA LYS A 85 -3.49 2.92 19.26
C LYS A 85 -2.12 3.54 18.97
N GLU A 86 -1.22 3.54 19.96
CA GLU A 86 0.07 4.23 19.92
C GLU A 86 1.26 3.27 19.78
N LYS A 87 1.08 2.01 20.19
CA LYS A 87 2.16 1.03 20.21
C LYS A 87 1.97 -0.04 19.16
N LYS A 88 2.91 -0.16 18.24
CA LYS A 88 2.96 -1.20 17.23
C LYS A 88 4.32 -1.92 17.23
N GLU A 89 4.32 -3.21 16.92
CA GLU A 89 5.51 -4.05 16.82
C GLU A 89 5.62 -4.62 15.40
N LYS A 90 6.78 -4.48 14.77
CA LYS A 90 7.03 -5.04 13.45
C LYS A 90 7.08 -6.56 13.54
N VAL A 91 6.23 -7.23 12.76
CA VAL A 91 6.12 -8.69 12.73
C VAL A 91 6.59 -9.31 11.42
N ALA A 92 6.55 -8.56 10.34
CA ALA A 92 7.08 -8.99 9.05
C ALA A 92 7.58 -7.79 8.24
N ALA A 93 8.58 -8.00 7.40
CA ALA A 93 9.09 -6.97 6.52
C ALA A 93 9.70 -7.58 5.25
N TYR A 94 9.59 -6.81 4.16
CA TYR A 94 10.34 -6.99 2.94
C TYR A 94 11.12 -5.71 2.64
N TYR A 95 12.42 -5.85 2.45
CA TYR A 95 13.29 -4.75 2.05
C TYR A 95 13.98 -5.11 0.74
N PRO A 96 13.89 -4.27 -0.28
CA PRO A 96 14.56 -4.53 -1.53
C PRO A 96 16.08 -4.43 -1.35
N HIS A 97 16.81 -5.31 -2.02
CA HIS A 97 18.24 -5.18 -2.18
C HIS A 97 18.50 -4.31 -3.43
N TYR A 98 19.06 -3.12 -3.19
CA TYR A 98 19.33 -2.18 -4.28
C TYR A 98 20.55 -2.61 -5.08
N CYS A 99 20.33 -2.97 -6.33
CA CYS A 99 21.38 -3.06 -7.33
C CYS A 99 20.85 -2.48 -8.64
N ILE A 100 21.03 -1.17 -8.85
CA ILE A 100 20.79 -0.60 -10.17
C ILE A 100 22.07 -0.82 -10.97
N GLU A 101 22.00 -1.69 -11.96
CA GLU A 101 23.08 -1.83 -12.94
C GLU A 101 23.17 -0.58 -13.80
N ARG A 102 24.42 -0.13 -14.03
CA ARG A 102 24.67 1.00 -14.94
C ARG A 102 24.18 0.64 -16.35
N GLY A 103 23.30 1.46 -16.91
CA GLY A 103 22.82 1.29 -18.29
C GLY A 103 21.36 0.84 -18.44
N GLN A 104 20.60 0.76 -17.35
CA GLN A 104 19.18 0.45 -17.43
C GLN A 104 18.36 1.63 -17.93
N PHE A 105 17.39 1.32 -18.80
CA PHE A 105 16.40 2.31 -19.24
C PHE A 105 15.47 2.60 -18.07
N LEU A 106 15.47 3.83 -17.59
CA LEU A 106 14.56 4.31 -16.56
C LEU A 106 13.21 4.60 -17.21
N ASN A 107 12.19 3.88 -16.80
CA ASN A 107 10.81 4.15 -17.18
C ASN A 107 10.15 5.08 -16.15
N PHE A 108 9.22 5.90 -16.62
CA PHE A 108 8.52 6.84 -15.76
C PHE A 108 7.06 6.87 -16.11
N ILE A 109 6.24 7.06 -15.12
CA ILE A 109 4.85 7.48 -15.27
C ILE A 109 4.72 8.97 -14.99
N THR A 110 3.75 9.60 -15.64
CA THR A 110 3.45 11.01 -15.45
C THR A 110 2.03 11.14 -14.93
N LEU A 111 1.88 11.84 -13.81
CA LEU A 111 0.59 12.11 -13.19
C LEU A 111 0.28 13.60 -13.30
N LYS A 112 -0.72 13.98 -14.07
CA LYS A 112 -1.30 15.32 -14.07
C LYS A 112 -2.08 15.58 -12.79
N PRO A 113 -2.39 16.84 -12.43
CA PRO A 113 -3.28 17.14 -11.33
C PRO A 113 -4.59 16.34 -11.40
N GLY A 114 -4.93 15.68 -10.30
CA GLY A 114 -6.10 14.79 -10.19
C GLY A 114 -5.94 13.39 -10.77
N GLU A 115 -4.90 13.10 -11.51
CA GLU A 115 -4.67 11.75 -12.07
C GLU A 115 -4.23 10.75 -10.98
N ARG A 116 -4.54 9.49 -11.26
CA ARG A 116 -4.30 8.35 -10.37
C ARG A 116 -3.58 7.24 -11.13
N HIS A 117 -2.63 6.58 -10.45
CA HIS A 117 -1.96 5.38 -10.92
C HIS A 117 -2.07 4.27 -9.89
N GLU A 118 -2.39 3.06 -10.34
CA GLU A 118 -2.56 1.89 -9.48
C GLU A 118 -1.55 0.81 -9.84
N VAL A 119 -0.91 0.26 -8.81
CA VAL A 119 0.03 -0.85 -8.92
C VAL A 119 -0.47 -2.02 -8.10
N LEU A 120 -0.70 -3.16 -8.72
CA LEU A 120 -1.10 -4.38 -8.02
C LEU A 120 0.13 -5.08 -7.44
N ILE A 121 0.18 -5.26 -6.14
CA ILE A 121 1.21 -6.00 -5.43
C ILE A 121 0.65 -7.38 -5.08
N LYS A 122 1.26 -8.42 -5.65
CA LYS A 122 0.93 -9.81 -5.42
C LYS A 122 1.94 -10.49 -4.52
N ASP A 123 1.50 -11.57 -3.85
CA ASP A 123 2.37 -12.46 -3.08
C ASP A 123 3.26 -11.76 -2.04
N ALA A 124 2.80 -10.62 -1.50
CA ALA A 124 3.58 -9.79 -0.58
C ALA A 124 4.08 -10.58 0.65
N TYR A 125 3.30 -11.54 1.14
CA TYR A 125 3.69 -12.37 2.28
C TYR A 125 4.83 -13.34 1.95
N LEU A 126 4.85 -13.88 0.74
CA LEU A 126 5.96 -14.71 0.27
C LEU A 126 7.25 -13.89 0.20
N LEU A 127 7.17 -12.65 -0.30
CA LEU A 127 8.31 -11.73 -0.33
C LEU A 127 8.86 -11.48 1.07
N MET A 128 8.00 -11.19 2.04
CA MET A 128 8.39 -10.98 3.42
C MET A 128 8.98 -12.24 4.05
N HIS A 129 8.44 -13.41 3.72
CA HIS A 129 8.91 -14.69 4.26
C HIS A 129 10.29 -15.07 3.74
N TYR A 130 10.56 -14.86 2.46
CA TYR A 130 11.86 -15.22 1.85
C TYR A 130 12.96 -14.19 2.09
N PHE A 131 12.62 -12.92 2.21
CA PHE A 131 13.59 -11.81 2.20
C PHE A 131 13.63 -10.99 3.48
N GLY A 132 12.90 -11.37 4.52
CA GLY A 132 12.86 -10.61 5.75
C GLY A 132 12.43 -11.40 6.98
N PRO A 133 12.53 -10.81 8.16
CA PRO A 133 12.00 -11.41 9.37
C PRO A 133 10.46 -11.50 9.22
N SER A 134 9.91 -12.69 9.37
CA SER A 134 8.47 -12.87 9.39
C SER A 134 8.05 -13.70 10.60
N ARG A 135 7.11 -13.17 11.37
CA ARG A 135 6.38 -13.91 12.40
C ARG A 135 5.01 -14.26 11.87
N ARG A 136 4.50 -15.41 12.26
CA ARG A 136 3.16 -15.85 11.89
C ARG A 136 2.11 -14.86 12.41
N LEU A 137 1.22 -14.42 11.54
CA LEU A 137 0.06 -13.64 11.91
C LEU A 137 -0.88 -14.49 12.78
N ARG A 138 -1.54 -13.89 13.77
CA ARG A 138 -2.38 -14.57 14.75
C ARG A 138 -3.83 -14.19 14.56
N ASN A 139 -4.73 -15.18 14.66
CA ASN A 139 -6.18 -14.94 14.66
C ASN A 139 -6.58 -14.08 15.86
N GLY A 140 -7.55 -13.20 15.65
CA GLY A 140 -8.08 -12.27 16.65
C GLY A 140 -7.29 -10.97 16.76
N GLU A 141 -6.18 -10.83 16.05
CA GLU A 141 -5.30 -9.68 16.18
C GLU A 141 -5.47 -8.67 15.04
N LYS A 142 -5.11 -7.41 15.34
CA LYS A 142 -5.15 -6.29 14.41
C LYS A 142 -3.75 -5.91 13.97
N TYR A 143 -3.63 -5.59 12.70
CA TYR A 143 -2.36 -5.26 12.07
C TYR A 143 -2.48 -4.01 11.22
N GLU A 144 -1.33 -3.41 10.93
CA GLU A 144 -1.17 -2.34 9.96
C GLU A 144 -0.18 -2.80 8.89
N LEU A 145 -0.59 -2.73 7.63
CA LEU A 145 0.28 -2.85 6.47
C LEU A 145 0.81 -1.46 6.13
N GLU A 146 2.13 -1.31 6.09
CA GLU A 146 2.81 -0.10 5.61
C GLU A 146 3.62 -0.44 4.37
N VAL A 147 3.41 0.32 3.31
CA VAL A 147 4.16 0.20 2.06
C VAL A 147 4.87 1.51 1.80
N ILE A 148 6.16 1.43 1.56
CA ILE A 148 7.01 2.59 1.34
C ILE A 148 7.61 2.49 -0.06
N PHE A 149 7.30 3.43 -0.92
CA PHE A 149 7.96 3.61 -2.21
C PHE A 149 8.98 4.75 -2.12
N ARG A 150 10.20 4.49 -2.56
CA ARG A 150 11.30 5.47 -2.57
C ARG A 150 11.63 5.82 -4.01
N ASP A 151 11.23 7.02 -4.42
CA ASP A 151 11.54 7.56 -5.74
C ASP A 151 12.77 8.45 -5.67
N GLY A 152 13.85 7.99 -6.28
CA GLY A 152 15.10 8.76 -6.42
C GLY A 152 15.35 9.27 -7.82
N TYR A 153 14.44 9.05 -8.77
CA TYR A 153 14.65 9.26 -10.19
C TYR A 153 13.55 10.09 -10.87
N GLY A 154 12.35 10.15 -10.32
CA GLY A 154 11.22 10.86 -10.92
C GLY A 154 11.47 12.35 -11.11
N ASP A 155 12.17 12.96 -10.16
CA ASP A 155 12.53 14.37 -10.18
C ASP A 155 14.04 14.50 -9.91
N PRO A 156 14.84 14.96 -10.90
CA PRO A 156 16.29 14.98 -10.79
C PRO A 156 16.79 15.70 -9.52
N GLY A 157 17.63 15.01 -8.77
CA GLY A 157 18.24 15.55 -7.54
C GLY A 157 17.35 15.52 -6.29
N VAL A 158 16.10 15.05 -6.40
CA VAL A 158 15.17 14.96 -5.26
C VAL A 158 14.84 13.50 -4.98
N ARG A 159 15.06 13.07 -3.75
CA ARG A 159 14.63 11.75 -3.28
C ARG A 159 13.32 11.89 -2.51
N ARG A 160 12.26 11.23 -2.97
CA ARG A 160 10.95 11.26 -2.32
C ARG A 160 10.60 9.91 -1.71
N LYS A 161 9.85 9.98 -0.63
CA LYS A 161 9.31 8.82 0.06
C LYS A 161 7.78 8.94 0.03
N TYR A 162 7.11 7.94 -0.53
CA TYR A 162 5.67 7.82 -0.52
C TYR A 162 5.29 6.68 0.41
N VAL A 163 4.37 6.92 1.34
CA VAL A 163 3.97 5.94 2.35
C VAL A 163 2.48 5.71 2.26
N GLY A 164 2.11 4.48 1.99
CA GLY A 164 0.72 4.03 2.05
C GLY A 164 0.52 3.10 3.25
N ARG A 165 -0.63 3.24 3.96
CA ARG A 165 -0.96 2.40 5.12
C ARG A 165 -2.36 1.83 4.98
N LYS A 166 -2.56 0.63 5.56
CA LYS A 166 -3.87 0.00 5.65
C LYS A 166 -3.97 -0.88 6.88
N ASP A 167 -4.99 -0.65 7.68
CA ASP A 167 -5.35 -1.54 8.77
C ASP A 167 -6.07 -2.79 8.25
N PHE A 168 -5.78 -3.93 8.87
CA PHE A 168 -6.46 -5.19 8.63
C PHE A 168 -6.53 -6.03 9.90
N SER A 169 -7.38 -7.04 9.91
CA SER A 169 -7.51 -7.99 11.00
C SER A 169 -7.40 -9.43 10.50
N VAL A 170 -6.87 -10.27 11.37
CA VAL A 170 -6.80 -11.71 11.13
C VAL A 170 -7.85 -12.37 12.01
N VAL A 171 -8.78 -13.08 11.39
CA VAL A 171 -9.94 -13.70 12.05
C VAL A 171 -9.90 -15.21 11.90
N ASP A 172 -10.40 -15.94 12.88
CA ASP A 172 -10.60 -17.38 12.76
C ASP A 172 -11.90 -17.64 11.99
N GLN A 173 -11.79 -18.03 10.73
CA GLN A 173 -12.93 -18.42 9.89
C GLN A 173 -13.20 -19.93 9.95
N SER A 174 -12.64 -20.65 10.91
CA SER A 174 -12.93 -22.06 11.10
C SER A 174 -14.39 -22.26 11.46
N PRO A 175 -15.19 -22.99 10.65
CA PRO A 175 -16.58 -23.32 11.01
C PRO A 175 -16.67 -24.32 12.15
N TRP A 176 -15.55 -24.85 12.61
CA TRP A 176 -15.47 -25.88 13.65
C TRP A 176 -14.83 -25.29 14.92
N ARG A 177 -15.65 -24.89 15.85
CA ARG A 177 -15.36 -24.83 17.27
C ARG A 177 -16.10 -25.94 17.99
#